data_4e0cc9b479a8f93fe344f90badcbc804
#
_entry.id   4e0cc9b479a8f93fe344f90badcbc804
#
_cell.length_a   1.000
_cell.length_b   1.000
_cell.length_c   1.000
_cell.angle_alpha   90.00
_cell.angle_beta   90.00
_cell.angle_gamma   90.00
#
_symmetry.space_group_name_H-M   'P 1'
#
loop_
_entity.id
_entity.type
_entity.pdbx_description
1 polymer ?
#
loop_
_entity_poly.entity_id
_entity_poly.type
_entity_poly.pdbx_seq_one_letter_code
_entity_poly.pdbx_strand_id
1 'polypeptide(L)'
;DGRLILGVARGAFPWEMKRLGTPIEHSKEKFTESLEVLQKLLSEEEVSFSGKYYNFEALTIMPRPITQPIPIMIAAMDPKSIKNAALRGFHVQSTVLSGTRELLMERVNAFRDGCEELGEKGKLLKLSMQRMMFVAKDEKDAEIKNKLAYEYYKRFDNMFTGPGKVKNGNIIPLPRKQSFEEMKDNLLICPINELIDKLSIYAEAGVDEFIISSSFGQEQNETIESMHKI
;
A
#
# COMPACT_ATOMS: atom_id res chain seq x y z
N ASP A 1 -15.22 -2.48 -19.96
CA ASP A 1 -14.69 -1.16 -20.38
C ASP A 1 -13.29 -0.87 -19.80
N GLY A 2 -12.51 -1.89 -19.38
CA GLY A 2 -11.10 -1.76 -19.03
C GLY A 2 -10.77 -0.88 -17.81
N ARG A 3 -11.73 -0.64 -16.90
CA ARG A 3 -11.57 0.25 -15.74
C ARG A 3 -11.06 -0.44 -14.47
N LEU A 4 -10.93 -1.77 -14.48
CA LEU A 4 -10.50 -2.52 -13.30
C LEU A 4 -8.97 -2.61 -13.27
N ILE A 5 -8.40 -2.23 -12.14
CA ILE A 5 -7.06 -2.60 -11.71
C ILE A 5 -7.21 -3.49 -10.49
N LEU A 6 -6.66 -4.70 -10.54
CA LEU A 6 -6.79 -5.67 -9.46
C LEU A 6 -5.66 -5.53 -8.45
N GLY A 7 -5.95 -4.96 -7.28
CA GLY A 7 -4.99 -4.84 -6.18
C GLY A 7 -4.90 -6.14 -5.39
N VAL A 8 -3.69 -6.65 -5.19
CA VAL A 8 -3.44 -7.86 -4.41
C VAL A 8 -2.26 -7.69 -3.45
N ALA A 9 -2.31 -8.38 -2.31
CA ALA A 9 -1.28 -8.35 -1.29
C ALA A 9 -1.16 -9.68 -0.55
N ARG A 10 0.03 -9.95 -0.04
CA ARG A 10 0.33 -11.15 0.75
C ARG A 10 -0.37 -11.16 2.12
N GLY A 11 -0.76 -10.00 2.61
CA GLY A 11 -1.14 -9.77 4.00
C GLY A 11 0.03 -9.20 4.83
N ALA A 12 -0.30 -8.34 5.81
CA ALA A 12 0.66 -7.56 6.56
C ALA A 12 0.65 -7.83 8.07
N PHE A 13 -0.42 -8.44 8.61
CA PHE A 13 -0.61 -8.62 10.05
C PHE A 13 -0.44 -10.08 10.45
N PRO A 14 0.69 -10.49 11.03
CA PRO A 14 0.99 -11.91 11.32
C PRO A 14 -0.05 -12.60 12.18
N TRP A 15 -0.60 -11.92 13.18
CA TRP A 15 -1.61 -12.47 14.08
C TRP A 15 -2.98 -12.66 13.40
N GLU A 16 -3.35 -11.79 12.44
CA GLU A 16 -4.54 -11.97 11.59
C GLU A 16 -4.37 -13.14 10.64
N MET A 17 -3.23 -13.18 9.94
CA MET A 17 -2.91 -14.25 9.01
C MET A 17 -2.96 -15.63 9.68
N LYS A 18 -2.42 -15.72 10.91
CA LYS A 18 -2.49 -16.96 11.71
C LYS A 18 -3.94 -17.36 12.00
N ARG A 19 -4.81 -16.40 12.36
CA ARG A 19 -6.24 -16.66 12.60
C ARG A 19 -6.99 -17.10 11.35
N LEU A 20 -6.56 -16.62 10.18
CA LEU A 20 -7.13 -16.99 8.88
C LEU A 20 -6.48 -18.23 8.25
N GLY A 21 -5.69 -18.99 9.03
CA GLY A 21 -5.12 -20.27 8.60
C GLY A 21 -3.93 -20.16 7.66
N THR A 22 -3.30 -18.99 7.54
CA THR A 22 -2.09 -18.79 6.73
C THR A 22 -0.99 -18.17 7.58
N PRO A 23 -0.18 -18.98 8.28
CA PRO A 23 0.98 -18.48 9.02
C PRO A 23 1.94 -17.70 8.12
N ILE A 24 2.59 -16.69 8.69
CA ILE A 24 3.45 -15.76 7.93
C ILE A 24 4.60 -16.47 7.22
N GLU A 25 5.10 -17.57 7.80
CA GLU A 25 6.19 -18.39 7.27
C GLU A 25 5.88 -18.98 5.89
N HIS A 26 4.62 -19.32 5.65
CA HIS A 26 4.15 -19.91 4.40
C HIS A 26 3.51 -18.89 3.46
N SER A 27 3.30 -17.67 3.92
CA SER A 27 2.52 -16.66 3.20
C SER A 27 3.14 -16.25 1.88
N LYS A 28 4.48 -16.21 1.78
CA LYS A 28 5.17 -15.80 0.55
C LYS A 28 4.99 -16.83 -0.57
N GLU A 29 5.20 -18.10 -0.26
CA GLU A 29 5.04 -19.17 -1.25
C GLU A 29 3.58 -19.28 -1.69
N LYS A 30 2.65 -19.29 -0.70
CA LYS A 30 1.21 -19.37 -0.98
C LYS A 30 0.74 -18.19 -1.82
N PHE A 31 1.20 -16.97 -1.54
CA PHE A 31 0.87 -15.79 -2.33
C PHE A 31 1.38 -15.90 -3.76
N THR A 32 2.61 -16.40 -3.96
CA THR A 32 3.19 -16.59 -5.29
C THR A 32 2.36 -17.56 -6.13
N GLU A 33 1.98 -18.70 -5.54
CA GLU A 33 1.15 -19.70 -6.20
C GLU A 33 -0.29 -19.19 -6.43
N SER A 34 -0.87 -18.48 -5.43
CA SER A 34 -2.20 -17.85 -5.59
C SER A 34 -2.24 -16.85 -6.75
N LEU A 35 -1.17 -16.06 -6.91
CA LEU A 35 -1.08 -15.09 -7.99
C LEU A 35 -0.96 -15.75 -9.35
N GLU A 36 -0.24 -16.85 -9.45
CA GLU A 36 -0.17 -17.65 -10.68
C GLU A 36 -1.53 -18.24 -11.05
N VAL A 37 -2.19 -18.89 -10.10
CA VAL A 37 -3.55 -19.41 -10.28
C VAL A 37 -4.51 -18.32 -10.72
N LEU A 38 -4.47 -17.15 -10.06
CA LEU A 38 -5.31 -16.01 -10.39
C LEU A 38 -5.09 -15.53 -11.82
N GLN A 39 -3.83 -15.38 -12.24
CA GLN A 39 -3.50 -14.95 -13.60
C GLN A 39 -4.01 -15.93 -14.65
N LYS A 40 -3.82 -17.24 -14.44
CA LYS A 40 -4.34 -18.30 -15.33
C LYS A 40 -5.86 -18.25 -15.43
N LEU A 41 -6.57 -18.24 -14.30
CA LEU A 41 -8.04 -18.20 -14.27
C LEU A 41 -8.61 -16.95 -14.97
N LEU A 42 -7.92 -15.81 -14.89
CA LEU A 42 -8.36 -14.59 -15.55
C LEU A 42 -8.07 -14.57 -17.05
N SER A 43 -7.04 -15.26 -17.53
CA SER A 43 -6.58 -15.22 -18.92
C SER A 43 -7.00 -16.43 -19.76
N GLU A 44 -7.05 -17.62 -19.18
CA GLU A 44 -7.33 -18.89 -19.86
C GLU A 44 -8.81 -19.27 -19.67
N GLU A 45 -9.40 -19.95 -20.66
CA GLU A 45 -10.81 -20.35 -20.63
C GLU A 45 -11.08 -21.49 -19.66
N GLU A 46 -10.24 -22.51 -19.70
CA GLU A 46 -10.27 -23.65 -18.80
C GLU A 46 -8.88 -23.87 -18.19
N VAL A 47 -8.81 -24.00 -16.89
CA VAL A 47 -7.55 -24.12 -16.14
C VAL A 47 -7.55 -25.38 -15.31
N SER A 48 -6.49 -26.18 -15.44
CA SER A 48 -6.09 -27.17 -14.46
C SER A 48 -4.81 -26.69 -13.77
N PHE A 49 -4.69 -26.92 -12.48
CA PHE A 49 -3.52 -26.53 -11.70
C PHE A 49 -3.11 -27.60 -10.71
N SER A 50 -1.82 -27.87 -10.64
CA SER A 50 -1.22 -28.78 -9.66
C SER A 50 -0.03 -28.11 -8.99
N GLY A 51 -0.22 -27.63 -7.77
CA GLY A 51 0.77 -26.93 -6.96
C GLY A 51 0.83 -27.46 -5.53
N LYS A 52 1.56 -26.76 -4.69
CA LYS A 52 1.68 -27.08 -3.27
C LYS A 52 0.41 -26.75 -2.47
N TYR A 53 -0.25 -25.65 -2.81
CA TYR A 53 -1.41 -25.07 -2.09
C TYR A 53 -2.71 -25.23 -2.84
N TYR A 54 -2.67 -25.27 -4.17
CA TYR A 54 -3.84 -25.36 -5.03
C TYR A 54 -3.72 -26.53 -5.97
N ASN A 55 -4.75 -27.41 -5.99
CA ASN A 55 -4.86 -28.53 -6.89
C ASN A 55 -6.30 -28.65 -7.36
N PHE A 56 -6.53 -28.53 -8.66
CA PHE A 56 -7.85 -28.68 -9.26
C PHE A 56 -7.75 -28.99 -10.75
N GLU A 57 -8.77 -29.60 -11.29
CA GLU A 57 -8.90 -29.95 -12.70
C GLU A 57 -10.05 -29.16 -13.33
N ALA A 58 -9.88 -28.84 -14.61
CA ALA A 58 -10.92 -28.32 -15.52
C ALA A 58 -11.87 -27.27 -14.88
N LEU A 59 -11.31 -26.13 -14.46
CA LEU A 59 -12.06 -25.04 -13.85
C LEU A 59 -12.18 -23.85 -14.82
N THR A 60 -13.41 -23.38 -15.04
CA THR A 60 -13.72 -22.15 -15.76
C THR A 60 -14.40 -21.14 -14.84
N ILE A 61 -13.93 -19.91 -14.78
CA ILE A 61 -14.59 -18.84 -14.01
C ILE A 61 -15.57 -18.07 -14.88
N MET A 62 -16.70 -17.65 -14.29
CA MET A 62 -17.71 -16.80 -14.95
C MET A 62 -18.15 -15.67 -14.01
N PRO A 63 -18.38 -14.44 -14.51
CA PRO A 63 -18.14 -13.99 -15.90
C PRO A 63 -16.66 -13.84 -16.22
N ARG A 64 -16.29 -14.05 -17.48
CA ARG A 64 -14.93 -13.86 -17.93
C ARG A 64 -14.62 -12.38 -18.19
N PRO A 65 -13.36 -11.93 -18.00
CA PRO A 65 -12.95 -10.58 -18.34
C PRO A 65 -13.07 -10.33 -19.85
N ILE A 66 -13.69 -9.22 -20.22
CA ILE A 66 -13.77 -8.78 -21.64
C ILE A 66 -12.44 -8.16 -22.07
N THR A 67 -11.84 -7.35 -21.20
CA THR A 67 -10.54 -6.71 -21.45
C THR A 67 -9.42 -7.51 -20.81
N GLN A 68 -8.41 -7.85 -21.59
CA GLN A 68 -7.25 -8.63 -21.12
C GLN A 68 -5.95 -8.01 -21.64
N PRO A 69 -4.85 -8.13 -20.87
CA PRO A 69 -4.81 -8.62 -19.49
C PRO A 69 -5.46 -7.62 -18.53
N ILE A 70 -6.02 -8.10 -17.41
CA ILE A 70 -6.43 -7.23 -16.31
C ILE A 70 -5.14 -6.71 -15.64
N PRO A 71 -4.95 -5.38 -15.54
CA PRO A 71 -3.81 -4.83 -14.81
C PRO A 71 -3.83 -5.27 -13.34
N ILE A 72 -2.69 -5.75 -12.85
CA ILE A 72 -2.51 -6.16 -11.44
C ILE A 72 -1.59 -5.17 -10.75
N MET A 73 -1.97 -4.76 -9.54
CA MET A 73 -1.20 -3.92 -8.64
C MET A 73 -0.81 -4.70 -7.38
N ILE A 74 0.49 -4.82 -7.14
CA ILE A 74 1.03 -5.52 -5.96
C ILE A 74 1.30 -4.51 -4.84
N ALA A 75 0.73 -4.73 -3.66
CA ALA A 75 1.12 -3.96 -2.48
C ALA A 75 2.41 -4.54 -1.88
N ALA A 76 3.48 -3.74 -1.88
CA ALA A 76 4.79 -4.11 -1.37
C ALA A 76 5.48 -2.93 -0.67
N MET A 77 6.26 -3.24 0.38
CA MET A 77 6.97 -2.23 1.18
C MET A 77 8.49 -2.44 1.17
N ASP A 78 8.98 -3.66 1.02
CA ASP A 78 10.43 -3.88 0.95
C ASP A 78 10.95 -3.74 -0.50
N PRO A 79 12.14 -3.15 -0.70
CA PRO A 79 12.68 -2.86 -2.03
C PRO A 79 12.80 -4.08 -2.93
N LYS A 80 13.17 -5.23 -2.39
CA LYS A 80 13.31 -6.46 -3.17
C LYS A 80 11.97 -6.94 -3.73
N SER A 81 10.91 -6.88 -2.92
CA SER A 81 9.55 -7.23 -3.36
C SER A 81 9.01 -6.23 -4.37
N ILE A 82 9.31 -4.93 -4.22
CA ILE A 82 8.95 -3.87 -5.16
C ILE A 82 9.61 -4.14 -6.51
N LYS A 83 10.93 -4.33 -6.55
CA LYS A 83 11.67 -4.63 -7.79
C LYS A 83 11.14 -5.90 -8.46
N ASN A 84 10.93 -6.98 -7.70
CA ASN A 84 10.40 -8.22 -8.23
C ASN A 84 8.98 -8.09 -8.82
N ALA A 85 8.14 -7.26 -8.23
CA ALA A 85 6.80 -6.99 -8.77
C ALA A 85 6.90 -6.25 -10.13
N ALA A 86 7.74 -5.23 -10.22
CA ALA A 86 7.99 -4.50 -11.47
C ALA A 86 8.56 -5.42 -12.57
N LEU A 87 9.56 -6.26 -12.27
CA LEU A 87 10.13 -7.23 -13.20
C LEU A 87 9.11 -8.23 -13.75
N ARG A 88 8.06 -8.54 -12.98
CA ARG A 88 6.96 -9.40 -13.41
C ARG A 88 5.85 -8.67 -14.19
N GLY A 89 6.01 -7.36 -14.45
CA GLY A 89 5.06 -6.55 -15.19
C GLY A 89 3.85 -6.08 -14.37
N PHE A 90 3.98 -5.98 -13.04
CA PHE A 90 2.91 -5.49 -12.17
C PHE A 90 3.13 -4.03 -11.78
N HIS A 91 2.03 -3.27 -11.70
CA HIS A 91 2.02 -2.00 -10.98
C HIS A 91 2.35 -2.24 -9.51
N VAL A 92 2.86 -1.22 -8.83
CA VAL A 92 3.21 -1.33 -7.41
C VAL A 92 2.49 -0.26 -6.60
N GLN A 93 1.86 -0.67 -5.52
CA GLN A 93 1.43 0.20 -4.45
C GLN A 93 2.40 0.07 -3.28
N SER A 94 2.93 1.18 -2.80
CA SER A 94 3.81 1.21 -1.65
C SER A 94 3.42 2.30 -0.65
N THR A 95 4.06 2.31 0.49
CA THR A 95 3.92 3.37 1.50
C THR A 95 5.19 3.45 2.32
N VAL A 96 5.58 4.65 2.70
CA VAL A 96 6.65 4.86 3.70
C VAL A 96 6.09 5.09 5.11
N LEU A 97 4.76 4.99 5.27
CA LEU A 97 4.06 5.28 6.53
C LEU A 97 4.43 6.67 7.05
N SER A 98 5.10 6.73 8.19
CA SER A 98 5.68 7.95 8.77
C SER A 98 7.21 8.02 8.58
N GLY A 99 7.75 7.29 7.60
CA GLY A 99 9.18 7.23 7.32
C GLY A 99 9.71 8.40 6.49
N THR A 100 11.03 8.48 6.40
CA THR A 100 11.78 9.59 5.84
C THR A 100 11.82 9.60 4.30
N ARG A 101 12.41 10.67 3.74
CA ARG A 101 12.67 10.81 2.31
C ARG A 101 13.62 9.74 1.78
N GLU A 102 14.63 9.34 2.56
CA GLU A 102 15.58 8.28 2.17
C GLU A 102 14.83 6.96 1.93
N LEU A 103 13.90 6.63 2.82
CA LEU A 103 13.07 5.43 2.67
C LEU A 103 12.13 5.52 1.45
N LEU A 104 11.65 6.71 1.11
CA LEU A 104 10.91 6.96 -0.13
C LEU A 104 11.78 6.66 -1.35
N MET A 105 12.98 7.26 -1.39
CA MET A 105 13.91 7.10 -2.53
C MET A 105 14.34 5.66 -2.73
N GLU A 106 14.60 4.92 -1.65
CA GLU A 106 14.93 3.50 -1.70
C GLU A 106 13.83 2.68 -2.42
N ARG A 107 12.57 2.96 -2.14
CA ARG A 107 11.44 2.27 -2.76
C ARG A 107 11.20 2.69 -4.20
N VAL A 108 11.31 3.97 -4.50
CA VAL A 108 11.19 4.49 -5.86
C VAL A 108 12.29 3.91 -6.74
N ASN A 109 13.54 3.93 -6.29
CA ASN A 109 14.67 3.39 -7.03
C ASN A 109 14.49 1.90 -7.31
N ALA A 110 14.08 1.11 -6.29
CA ALA A 110 13.80 -0.31 -6.49
C ALA A 110 12.73 -0.58 -7.55
N PHE A 111 11.68 0.25 -7.61
CA PHE A 111 10.66 0.16 -8.65
C PHE A 111 11.22 0.52 -10.02
N ARG A 112 11.94 1.64 -10.13
CA ARG A 112 12.52 2.12 -11.41
C ARG A 112 13.56 1.15 -11.96
N ASP A 113 14.43 0.58 -11.09
CA ASP A 113 15.36 -0.48 -11.48
C ASP A 113 14.64 -1.70 -12.08
N GLY A 114 13.54 -2.12 -11.47
CA GLY A 114 12.74 -3.22 -12.00
C GLY A 114 12.06 -2.89 -13.33
N CYS A 115 11.58 -1.66 -13.50
CA CYS A 115 11.00 -1.18 -14.76
C CYS A 115 12.05 -1.10 -15.87
N GLU A 116 13.25 -0.60 -15.58
CA GLU A 116 14.34 -0.51 -16.54
C GLU A 116 14.77 -1.89 -17.02
N GLU A 117 14.98 -2.85 -16.12
CA GLU A 117 15.31 -4.23 -16.46
C GLU A 117 14.20 -4.93 -17.29
N LEU A 118 12.92 -4.57 -17.07
CA LEU A 118 11.79 -5.08 -17.86
C LEU A 118 11.72 -4.47 -19.27
N GLY A 119 12.36 -3.34 -19.50
CA GLY A 119 12.42 -2.63 -20.79
C GLY A 119 11.13 -1.93 -21.15
N GLU A 120 10.69 -2.00 -22.42
CA GLU A 120 9.54 -1.23 -22.92
C GLU A 120 8.24 -1.45 -22.12
N LYS A 121 7.99 -2.67 -21.67
CA LYS A 121 6.82 -2.95 -20.80
C LYS A 121 6.89 -2.24 -19.45
N GLY A 122 8.10 -2.01 -18.95
CA GLY A 122 8.32 -1.29 -17.67
C GLY A 122 7.87 0.17 -17.73
N LYS A 123 7.90 0.81 -18.91
CA LYS A 123 7.44 2.19 -19.09
C LYS A 123 5.94 2.39 -18.87
N LEU A 124 5.17 1.31 -18.93
CA LEU A 124 3.72 1.32 -18.71
C LEU A 124 3.32 1.10 -17.26
N LEU A 125 4.27 0.70 -16.43
CA LEU A 125 4.02 0.41 -15.02
C LEU A 125 3.95 1.71 -14.21
N LYS A 126 3.18 1.68 -13.13
CA LYS A 126 2.98 2.80 -12.22
C LYS A 126 3.33 2.44 -10.80
N LEU A 127 3.97 3.37 -10.11
CA LEU A 127 4.19 3.36 -8.68
C LEU A 127 3.18 4.28 -8.00
N SER A 128 2.23 3.69 -7.27
CA SER A 128 1.28 4.42 -6.44
C SER A 128 1.81 4.49 -5.00
N MET A 129 1.88 5.68 -4.42
CA MET A 129 2.33 5.87 -3.04
C MET A 129 1.16 6.21 -2.13
N GLN A 130 0.86 5.32 -1.19
CA GLN A 130 -0.14 5.58 -0.17
C GLN A 130 0.47 6.46 0.93
N ARG A 131 -0.19 7.58 1.22
CA ARG A 131 0.23 8.52 2.26
C ARG A 131 -0.95 8.99 3.11
N MET A 132 -0.68 9.20 4.41
CA MET A 132 -1.58 9.96 5.24
C MET A 132 -1.45 11.44 4.87
N MET A 133 -2.57 12.03 4.42
CA MET A 133 -2.61 13.39 3.89
C MET A 133 -3.82 14.15 4.41
N PHE A 134 -3.61 15.39 4.83
CA PHE A 134 -4.67 16.27 5.31
C PHE A 134 -4.30 17.74 5.11
N VAL A 135 -5.15 18.50 4.45
CA VAL A 135 -4.97 19.96 4.29
C VAL A 135 -5.52 20.66 5.52
N ALA A 136 -4.63 21.09 6.39
CA ALA A 136 -4.98 21.85 7.58
C ALA A 136 -5.39 23.30 7.24
N LYS A 137 -6.17 23.92 8.12
CA LYS A 137 -6.62 25.33 7.97
C LYS A 137 -5.46 26.30 8.14
N ASP A 138 -4.62 26.03 9.12
CA ASP A 138 -3.42 26.78 9.52
C ASP A 138 -2.46 25.89 10.31
N GLU A 139 -1.34 26.44 10.76
CA GLU A 139 -0.32 25.73 11.57
C GLU A 139 -0.87 25.17 12.88
N LYS A 140 -1.80 25.86 13.52
CA LYS A 140 -2.41 25.42 14.77
C LYS A 140 -3.29 24.18 14.54
N ASP A 141 -4.08 24.18 13.48
CA ASP A 141 -4.88 23.03 13.07
C ASP A 141 -3.97 21.86 12.64
N ALA A 142 -2.91 22.13 11.89
CA ALA A 142 -1.90 21.13 11.52
C ALA A 142 -1.30 20.44 12.75
N GLU A 143 -0.94 21.20 13.78
CA GLU A 143 -0.40 20.65 15.03
C GLU A 143 -1.40 19.71 15.73
N ILE A 144 -2.68 20.09 15.79
CA ILE A 144 -3.76 19.26 16.36
C ILE A 144 -3.91 17.97 15.55
N LYS A 145 -3.94 18.08 14.21
CA LYS A 145 -4.11 16.92 13.31
C LYS A 145 -2.91 15.99 13.36
N ASN A 146 -1.69 16.52 13.43
CA ASN A 146 -0.48 15.71 13.61
C ASN A 146 -0.48 14.95 14.95
N LYS A 147 -1.01 15.51 16.05
CA LYS A 147 -1.17 14.79 17.32
C LYS A 147 -2.16 13.62 17.19
N LEU A 148 -3.28 13.82 16.50
CA LEU A 148 -4.22 12.73 16.22
C LEU A 148 -3.56 11.61 15.38
N ALA A 149 -2.82 11.99 14.34
CA ALA A 149 -2.08 11.06 13.51
C ALA A 149 -1.01 10.28 14.30
N TYR A 150 -0.33 10.94 15.25
CA TYR A 150 0.63 10.29 16.13
C TYR A 150 -0.04 9.20 16.99
N GLU A 151 -1.19 9.50 17.58
CA GLU A 151 -1.97 8.52 18.36
C GLU A 151 -2.51 7.39 17.48
N TYR A 152 -2.90 7.69 16.22
CA TYR A 152 -3.26 6.66 15.23
C TYR A 152 -2.10 5.70 14.97
N TYR A 153 -0.89 6.21 14.71
CA TYR A 153 0.28 5.38 14.44
C TYR A 153 0.72 4.53 15.64
N LYS A 154 0.53 5.00 16.87
CA LYS A 154 0.77 4.19 18.07
C LYS A 154 -0.15 2.95 18.13
N ARG A 155 -1.39 3.07 17.65
CA ARG A 155 -2.31 1.94 17.49
C ARG A 155 -1.95 1.08 16.29
N PHE A 156 -1.61 1.71 15.18
CA PHE A 156 -1.17 1.01 13.98
C PHE A 156 0.07 0.14 14.24
N ASP A 157 1.05 0.62 14.97
CA ASP A 157 2.24 -0.14 15.33
C ASP A 157 1.91 -1.41 16.14
N ASN A 158 0.91 -1.33 17.03
CA ASN A 158 0.45 -2.50 17.77
C ASN A 158 -0.10 -3.59 16.84
N MET A 159 -0.78 -3.21 15.78
CA MET A 159 -1.37 -4.13 14.79
C MET A 159 -0.36 -4.62 13.77
N PHE A 160 0.53 -3.75 13.31
CA PHE A 160 1.43 -4.03 12.19
C PHE A 160 2.67 -4.82 12.60
N THR A 161 3.36 -4.37 13.63
CA THR A 161 4.62 -5.00 14.11
C THR A 161 4.55 -5.46 15.56
N GLY A 162 3.54 -5.06 16.27
CA GLY A 162 3.34 -5.34 17.69
C GLY A 162 2.51 -6.60 17.95
N PRO A 163 2.09 -6.78 19.20
CA PRO A 163 1.42 -8.00 19.66
C PRO A 163 -0.06 -8.11 19.27
N GLY A 164 -0.65 -7.15 18.56
CA GLY A 164 -2.07 -7.16 18.19
C GLY A 164 -3.02 -7.06 19.41
N LYS A 165 -2.64 -6.34 20.46
CA LYS A 165 -3.45 -6.24 21.69
C LYS A 165 -4.67 -5.36 21.51
N VAL A 166 -5.82 -5.93 21.87
CA VAL A 166 -7.12 -5.24 21.87
C VAL A 166 -7.73 -5.31 23.28
N LYS A 167 -8.34 -4.22 23.75
CA LYS A 167 -9.09 -4.16 24.98
C LYS A 167 -10.44 -3.49 24.73
N ASN A 168 -11.53 -4.15 25.12
CA ASN A 168 -12.90 -3.65 24.94
C ASN A 168 -13.18 -3.17 23.49
N GLY A 169 -12.74 -3.95 22.50
CA GLY A 169 -12.91 -3.63 21.08
C GLY A 169 -11.96 -2.55 20.53
N ASN A 170 -11.11 -1.96 21.35
CA ASN A 170 -10.18 -0.90 20.95
C ASN A 170 -8.74 -1.41 20.87
N ILE A 171 -8.02 -1.01 19.82
CA ILE A 171 -6.59 -1.28 19.68
C ILE A 171 -5.83 -0.43 20.71
N ILE A 172 -4.99 -1.08 21.53
CA ILE A 172 -4.21 -0.40 22.55
C ILE A 172 -3.02 0.32 21.90
N PRO A 173 -2.82 1.65 22.12
CA PRO A 173 -1.64 2.34 21.62
C PRO A 173 -0.38 1.82 22.31
N LEU A 174 0.71 1.68 21.54
CA LEU A 174 2.04 1.31 22.06
C LEU A 174 2.99 2.50 22.01
N PRO A 175 4.00 2.55 22.90
CA PRO A 175 5.07 3.52 22.77
C PRO A 175 5.79 3.39 21.43
N ARG A 176 6.07 4.53 20.77
CA ARG A 176 6.85 4.59 19.53
C ARG A 176 8.29 4.99 19.82
N LYS A 177 9.22 4.47 18.99
CA LYS A 177 10.62 4.93 19.01
C LYS A 177 10.76 6.31 18.33
N GLN A 178 10.01 6.52 17.23
CA GLN A 178 9.97 7.80 16.53
C GLN A 178 9.25 8.83 17.38
N SER A 179 9.87 9.97 17.63
CA SER A 179 9.27 11.09 18.37
C SER A 179 8.11 11.72 17.57
N PHE A 180 7.32 12.54 18.26
CA PHE A 180 6.25 13.30 17.60
C PHE A 180 6.79 14.27 16.55
N GLU A 181 7.87 14.99 16.87
CA GLU A 181 8.48 15.95 15.94
C GLU A 181 9.04 15.27 14.70
N GLU A 182 9.81 14.19 14.86
CA GLU A 182 10.31 13.41 13.72
C GLU A 182 9.18 12.86 12.83
N MET A 183 8.06 12.47 13.41
CA MET A 183 6.92 11.98 12.66
C MET A 183 6.21 13.11 11.91
N LYS A 184 5.97 14.23 12.58
CA LYS A 184 5.31 15.42 12.03
C LYS A 184 5.99 15.90 10.76
N ASP A 185 7.32 15.96 10.75
CA ASP A 185 8.11 16.40 9.60
C ASP A 185 7.93 15.48 8.36
N ASN A 186 7.64 14.22 8.60
CA ASN A 186 7.47 13.21 7.56
C ASN A 186 6.03 13.01 7.09
N LEU A 187 5.03 13.64 7.73
CA LEU A 187 3.63 13.53 7.32
C LEU A 187 3.22 14.63 6.36
N LEU A 188 2.19 14.34 5.55
CA LEU A 188 1.57 15.30 4.65
C LEU A 188 0.33 15.94 5.32
N ILE A 189 0.50 16.42 6.56
CA ILE A 189 -0.55 17.06 7.37
C ILE A 189 -0.10 18.49 7.66
N CYS A 190 -0.48 19.43 6.79
CA CYS A 190 0.00 20.81 6.82
C CYS A 190 -0.95 21.72 6.02
N PRO A 191 -0.78 23.07 6.07
CA PRO A 191 -1.49 23.99 5.18
C PRO A 191 -1.19 23.72 3.71
N ILE A 192 -2.10 24.13 2.81
CA ILE A 192 -2.07 23.79 1.38
C ILE A 192 -0.77 24.18 0.68
N ASN A 193 -0.20 25.34 0.97
CA ASN A 193 1.04 25.80 0.32
C ASN A 193 2.21 24.89 0.65
N GLU A 194 2.36 24.50 1.93
CA GLU A 194 3.38 23.55 2.37
C GLU A 194 3.13 22.14 1.78
N LEU A 195 1.87 21.75 1.65
CA LEU A 195 1.53 20.46 1.04
C LEU A 195 1.98 20.37 -0.42
N ILE A 196 1.80 21.46 -1.19
CA ILE A 196 2.27 21.52 -2.59
C ILE A 196 3.77 21.32 -2.66
N ASP A 197 4.55 21.99 -1.80
CA ASP A 197 6.00 21.86 -1.74
C ASP A 197 6.42 20.43 -1.36
N LYS A 198 5.74 19.82 -0.37
CA LYS A 198 5.99 18.43 0.03
C LYS A 198 5.64 17.43 -1.08
N LEU A 199 4.58 17.66 -1.86
CA LEU A 199 4.17 16.78 -2.95
C LEU A 199 5.12 16.86 -4.15
N SER A 200 5.74 18.02 -4.41
CA SER A 200 6.71 18.17 -5.49
C SER A 200 7.90 17.21 -5.32
N ILE A 201 8.34 16.96 -4.08
CA ILE A 201 9.39 16.00 -3.76
C ILE A 201 9.07 14.59 -4.26
N TYR A 202 7.80 14.16 -4.15
CA TYR A 202 7.38 12.84 -4.63
C TYR A 202 7.30 12.80 -6.16
N ALA A 203 6.82 13.86 -6.79
CA ALA A 203 6.78 13.98 -8.25
C ALA A 203 8.19 13.93 -8.84
N GLU A 204 9.13 14.72 -8.29
CA GLU A 204 10.55 14.71 -8.68
C GLU A 204 11.22 13.36 -8.44
N ALA A 205 10.85 12.68 -7.36
CA ALA A 205 11.34 11.33 -7.07
C ALA A 205 10.84 10.28 -8.08
N GLY A 206 9.75 10.56 -8.81
CA GLY A 206 9.18 9.65 -9.80
C GLY A 206 8.03 8.78 -9.27
N VAL A 207 7.26 9.26 -8.30
CA VAL A 207 5.98 8.65 -7.91
C VAL A 207 4.92 9.03 -8.94
N ASP A 208 4.21 8.03 -9.46
CA ASP A 208 3.23 8.25 -10.55
C ASP A 208 1.84 8.61 -10.02
N GLU A 209 1.47 8.09 -8.86
CA GLU A 209 0.12 8.24 -8.28
C GLU A 209 0.15 8.33 -6.76
N PHE A 210 -0.82 9.05 -6.19
CA PHE A 210 -1.07 9.05 -4.74
C PHE A 210 -2.35 8.29 -4.38
N ILE A 211 -2.27 7.51 -3.30
CA ILE A 211 -3.42 6.95 -2.62
C ILE A 211 -3.54 7.65 -1.27
N ILE A 212 -4.58 8.46 -1.13
CA ILE A 212 -4.77 9.34 0.03
C ILE A 212 -5.46 8.56 1.15
N SER A 213 -4.84 8.54 2.34
CA SER A 213 -5.45 8.12 3.59
C SER A 213 -5.65 9.36 4.47
N SER A 214 -6.87 9.83 4.58
CA SER A 214 -7.19 11.09 5.27
C SER A 214 -8.02 10.91 6.56
N SER A 215 -8.24 9.67 7.03
CA SER A 215 -8.99 9.37 8.26
C SER A 215 -8.06 8.80 9.32
N PHE A 216 -7.82 9.54 10.40
CA PHE A 216 -6.94 9.15 11.50
C PHE A 216 -7.46 9.58 12.90
N GLY A 217 -8.78 9.89 12.99
CA GLY A 217 -9.45 10.21 14.26
C GLY A 217 -10.06 11.61 14.35
N GLN A 218 -10.00 12.41 13.29
CA GLN A 218 -10.71 13.68 13.17
C GLN A 218 -12.18 13.45 12.79
N GLU A 219 -12.99 14.52 12.91
CA GLU A 219 -14.38 14.49 12.51
C GLU A 219 -14.55 14.33 10.98
N GLN A 220 -15.63 13.67 10.57
CA GLN A 220 -15.90 13.35 9.16
C GLN A 220 -15.97 14.63 8.29
N ASN A 221 -16.62 15.69 8.78
CA ASN A 221 -16.73 16.96 8.04
C ASN A 221 -15.37 17.60 7.78
N GLU A 222 -14.44 17.54 8.74
CA GLU A 222 -13.08 18.05 8.57
C GLU A 222 -12.33 17.25 7.49
N THR A 223 -12.53 15.92 7.44
CA THR A 223 -11.97 15.08 6.39
C THR A 223 -12.49 15.49 5.01
N ILE A 224 -13.80 15.67 4.86
CA ILE A 224 -14.44 16.08 3.61
C ILE A 224 -13.95 17.47 3.17
N GLU A 225 -13.89 18.45 4.10
CA GLU A 225 -13.35 19.78 3.83
C GLU A 225 -11.89 19.75 3.35
N SER A 226 -11.06 18.92 3.98
CA SER A 226 -9.68 18.71 3.56
C SER A 226 -9.58 18.10 2.15
N MET A 227 -10.39 17.09 1.85
CA MET A 227 -10.40 16.43 0.53
C MET A 227 -10.85 17.37 -0.59
N HIS A 228 -11.73 18.33 -0.32
CA HIS A 228 -12.15 19.32 -1.32
C HIS A 228 -11.06 20.35 -1.66
N LYS A 229 -9.98 20.40 -0.88
CA LYS A 229 -8.85 21.33 -1.10
C LYS A 229 -7.68 20.68 -1.84
N ILE A 230 -7.68 19.35 -1.96
CA ILE A 230 -6.70 18.54 -2.69
C ILE A 230 -7.14 18.43 -4.16
#